data_11f815c8d61d82d24796d91885923819
#
_entry.id   11f815c8d61d82d24796d91885923819
#
_cell.length_a   1.000
_cell.length_b   1.000
_cell.length_c   1.000
_cell.angle_alpha   90.00
_cell.angle_beta   90.00
_cell.angle_gamma   90.00
#
_symmetry.space_group_name_H-M   'P 1'
#
loop_
_entity.id
_entity.type
_entity.pdbx_description
1 polymer ?
#
loop_
_entity_poly.entity_id
_entity_poly.type
_entity_poly.pdbx_seq_one_letter_code
_entity_poly.pdbx_strand_id
1 'polypeptide(L)'
;MFKDFHDKYKCIFIHVPKVAGSSIERVIYQTDRWLIGHVKASDYVKFDRNKFDSYFSFGFVRNPYDRVVSAYHYLKDGGGTLGDKKWAAENIYKYSSFEEFVLKLENAEIQNKILNWIHFVPQYKYLCDNEKNILVNFIGKFEKLEEDFKKILDILNRKDNLVHVNKSKHCNYKNYYNIKTYEVIRKIYKNDFEIFDYDLEDKKIFFYISHEKYFNLIEDKIIHKNKIIESLKIDKLMDRQESKQLITN
;
A
#
# COMPACT_ATOMS: atom_id res chain seq x y z
N MET A 1 -7.50 -27.62 -7.04
CA MET A 1 -6.39 -26.65 -6.98
C MET A 1 -5.98 -26.25 -8.39
N PHE A 2 -5.30 -27.13 -9.14
CA PHE A 2 -5.02 -26.89 -10.56
C PHE A 2 -6.31 -26.89 -11.39
N LYS A 3 -6.32 -26.11 -12.45
CA LYS A 3 -7.43 -25.92 -13.39
C LYS A 3 -6.94 -26.14 -14.82
N ASP A 4 -7.84 -26.46 -15.74
CA ASP A 4 -7.54 -26.73 -17.14
C ASP A 4 -6.73 -25.62 -17.83
N PHE A 5 -6.94 -24.37 -17.43
CA PHE A 5 -6.16 -23.27 -17.97
C PHE A 5 -4.68 -23.29 -17.52
N HIS A 6 -4.34 -23.83 -16.33
CA HIS A 6 -2.93 -24.03 -15.95
C HIS A 6 -2.28 -25.07 -16.87
N ASP A 7 -3.01 -26.15 -17.17
CA ASP A 7 -2.55 -27.20 -18.09
C ASP A 7 -2.41 -26.68 -19.53
N LYS A 8 -3.36 -25.83 -19.95
CA LYS A 8 -3.37 -25.21 -21.28
C LYS A 8 -2.22 -24.24 -21.50
N TYR A 9 -1.99 -23.34 -20.54
CA TYR A 9 -0.99 -22.26 -20.68
C TYR A 9 0.37 -22.60 -20.07
N LYS A 10 0.51 -23.75 -19.41
CA LYS A 10 1.73 -24.22 -18.74
C LYS A 10 2.32 -23.21 -17.77
N CYS A 11 1.48 -22.39 -17.15
CA CYS A 11 1.89 -21.39 -16.17
C CYS A 11 0.90 -21.28 -15.00
N ILE A 12 1.43 -20.83 -13.86
CA ILE A 12 0.69 -20.59 -12.63
C ILE A 12 0.94 -19.16 -12.20
N PHE A 13 -0.08 -18.33 -12.30
CA PHE A 13 -0.05 -16.96 -11.74
C PHE A 13 -0.55 -16.99 -10.30
N ILE A 14 0.30 -16.59 -9.36
CA ILE A 14 -0.08 -16.39 -7.96
C ILE A 14 -0.60 -14.96 -7.80
N HIS A 15 -1.92 -14.83 -7.67
CA HIS A 15 -2.58 -13.55 -7.64
C HIS A 15 -2.50 -12.90 -6.25
N VAL A 16 -1.46 -12.13 -5.99
CA VAL A 16 -1.37 -11.25 -4.81
C VAL A 16 -2.38 -10.11 -4.96
N PRO A 17 -3.20 -9.78 -3.95
CA PRO A 17 -4.14 -8.66 -4.04
C PRO A 17 -3.47 -7.30 -4.22
N LYS A 18 -4.08 -6.43 -5.05
CA LYS A 18 -3.70 -5.01 -5.25
C LYS A 18 -2.42 -4.78 -6.06
N VAL A 19 -2.06 -5.73 -6.93
CA VAL A 19 -0.88 -5.68 -7.82
C VAL A 19 -1.25 -5.78 -9.32
N ALA A 20 -2.39 -5.28 -9.72
CA ALA A 20 -2.97 -5.38 -11.07
C ALA A 20 -3.32 -6.81 -11.53
N GLY A 21 -3.53 -7.73 -10.57
CA GLY A 21 -3.72 -9.14 -10.87
C GLY A 21 -4.86 -9.45 -11.85
N SER A 22 -5.98 -8.71 -11.82
CA SER A 22 -7.08 -8.90 -12.77
C SER A 22 -6.67 -8.59 -14.22
N SER A 23 -5.81 -7.59 -14.45
CA SER A 23 -5.28 -7.28 -15.78
C SER A 23 -4.34 -8.38 -16.28
N ILE A 24 -3.47 -8.88 -15.38
CA ILE A 24 -2.53 -9.97 -15.65
C ILE A 24 -3.30 -11.25 -16.00
N GLU A 25 -4.25 -11.63 -15.17
CA GLU A 25 -5.06 -12.85 -15.33
C GLU A 25 -5.81 -12.88 -16.67
N ARG A 26 -6.40 -11.73 -17.05
CA ARG A 26 -7.09 -11.60 -18.34
C ARG A 26 -6.19 -11.90 -19.53
N VAL A 27 -4.98 -11.38 -19.51
CA VAL A 27 -4.03 -11.60 -20.60
C VAL A 27 -3.49 -13.03 -20.55
N ILE A 28 -2.99 -13.47 -19.39
CA ILE A 28 -2.33 -14.79 -19.28
C ILE A 28 -3.29 -15.94 -19.61
N TYR A 29 -4.52 -15.90 -19.12
CA TYR A 29 -5.50 -16.97 -19.33
C TYR A 29 -6.55 -16.66 -20.40
N GLN A 30 -6.41 -15.53 -21.12
CA GLN A 30 -7.32 -15.09 -22.18
C GLN A 30 -8.78 -15.15 -21.73
N THR A 31 -9.09 -14.51 -20.59
CA THR A 31 -10.40 -14.57 -19.94
C THR A 31 -10.91 -13.19 -19.58
N ASP A 32 -12.23 -13.01 -19.68
CA ASP A 32 -12.91 -11.82 -19.14
C ASP A 32 -13.44 -12.03 -17.71
N ARG A 33 -13.27 -13.25 -17.19
CA ARG A 33 -13.74 -13.64 -15.86
C ARG A 33 -12.57 -13.72 -14.89
N TRP A 34 -12.85 -13.46 -13.61
CA TRP A 34 -11.91 -13.74 -12.54
C TRP A 34 -11.89 -15.24 -12.25
N LEU A 35 -10.76 -15.91 -12.44
CA LEU A 35 -10.65 -17.36 -12.42
C LEU A 35 -9.91 -17.91 -11.20
N ILE A 36 -8.85 -17.23 -10.76
CA ILE A 36 -7.85 -17.86 -9.87
C ILE A 36 -8.18 -17.65 -8.39
N GLY A 37 -8.74 -16.53 -8.01
CA GLY A 37 -8.78 -16.14 -6.61
C GLY A 37 -7.38 -15.80 -6.06
N HIS A 38 -7.24 -15.83 -4.74
CA HIS A 38 -5.99 -15.49 -4.05
C HIS A 38 -5.37 -16.71 -3.38
N VAL A 39 -5.16 -17.78 -4.18
CA VAL A 39 -4.52 -19.01 -3.74
C VAL A 39 -3.01 -18.79 -3.58
N LYS A 40 -2.43 -19.32 -2.51
CA LYS A 40 -1.00 -19.18 -2.22
C LYS A 40 -0.16 -20.19 -2.99
N ALA A 41 1.08 -19.86 -3.31
CA ALA A 41 2.03 -20.80 -3.91
C ALA A 41 2.21 -22.05 -3.04
N SER A 42 2.30 -21.88 -1.73
CA SER A 42 2.42 -22.99 -0.78
C SER A 42 1.25 -23.97 -0.82
N ASP A 43 0.04 -23.53 -1.19
CA ASP A 43 -1.11 -24.40 -1.29
C ASP A 43 -1.03 -25.28 -2.55
N TYR A 44 -0.55 -24.72 -3.68
CA TYR A 44 -0.25 -25.51 -4.89
C TYR A 44 0.83 -26.55 -4.62
N VAL A 45 1.92 -26.16 -3.96
CA VAL A 45 3.04 -27.05 -3.59
C VAL A 45 2.57 -28.19 -2.69
N LYS A 46 1.73 -27.90 -1.68
CA LYS A 46 1.16 -28.94 -0.80
C LYS A 46 0.22 -29.88 -1.53
N PHE A 47 -0.49 -29.40 -2.54
CA PHE A 47 -1.45 -30.20 -3.29
C PHE A 47 -0.74 -31.16 -4.26
N ASP A 48 0.23 -30.67 -5.05
CA ASP A 48 1.04 -31.45 -5.98
C ASP A 48 2.31 -30.68 -6.34
N ARG A 49 3.41 -30.98 -5.65
CA ARG A 49 4.73 -30.37 -5.84
C ARG A 49 5.25 -30.58 -7.25
N ASN A 50 5.17 -31.80 -7.76
CA ASN A 50 5.72 -32.16 -9.06
C ASN A 50 5.00 -31.41 -10.18
N LYS A 51 3.68 -31.27 -10.09
CA LYS A 51 2.88 -30.53 -11.05
C LYS A 51 3.18 -29.02 -10.96
N PHE A 52 3.33 -28.47 -9.75
CA PHE A 52 3.69 -27.08 -9.57
C PHE A 52 5.04 -26.74 -10.20
N ASP A 53 6.06 -27.56 -9.93
CA ASP A 53 7.42 -27.38 -10.43
C ASP A 53 7.52 -27.60 -11.96
N SER A 54 6.55 -28.32 -12.57
CA SER A 54 6.51 -28.55 -14.02
C SER A 54 5.99 -27.37 -14.84
N TYR A 55 5.41 -26.34 -14.18
CA TYR A 55 4.87 -25.15 -14.82
C TYR A 55 5.67 -23.92 -14.44
N PHE A 56 5.72 -22.93 -15.34
CA PHE A 56 6.27 -21.64 -15.01
C PHE A 56 5.35 -20.91 -14.03
N SER A 57 5.84 -20.67 -12.81
CA SER A 57 5.08 -20.00 -11.76
C SER A 57 5.59 -18.57 -11.52
N PHE A 58 4.68 -17.62 -11.36
CA PHE A 58 5.05 -16.23 -11.14
C PHE A 58 4.01 -15.49 -10.32
N GLY A 59 4.44 -14.36 -9.75
CA GLY A 59 3.58 -13.41 -9.08
C GLY A 59 4.08 -11.99 -9.26
N PHE A 60 3.26 -11.03 -8.86
CA PHE A 60 3.68 -9.64 -8.77
C PHE A 60 3.59 -9.16 -7.34
N VAL A 61 4.48 -8.24 -6.97
CA VAL A 61 4.47 -7.52 -5.70
C VAL A 61 4.43 -6.02 -5.94
N ARG A 62 4.02 -5.27 -4.94
CA ARG A 62 3.93 -3.81 -4.96
C ARG A 62 4.60 -3.26 -3.71
N ASN A 63 5.16 -2.04 -3.79
CA ASN A 63 5.67 -1.34 -2.62
C ASN A 63 4.64 -1.43 -1.48
N PRO A 64 5.00 -1.95 -0.28
CA PRO A 64 4.05 -2.21 0.78
C PRO A 64 3.26 -0.96 1.22
N TYR A 65 3.88 0.23 1.22
CA TYR A 65 3.20 1.49 1.51
C TYR A 65 2.09 1.77 0.50
N ASP A 66 2.40 1.67 -0.78
CA ASP A 66 1.46 1.91 -1.88
C ASP A 66 0.34 0.86 -1.90
N ARG A 67 0.68 -0.40 -1.61
CA ARG A 67 -0.30 -1.49 -1.55
C ARG A 67 -1.32 -1.29 -0.43
N VAL A 68 -0.89 -0.86 0.76
CA VAL A 68 -1.79 -0.60 1.89
C VAL A 68 -2.75 0.54 1.59
N VAL A 69 -2.26 1.65 1.00
CA VAL A 69 -3.11 2.76 0.54
C VAL A 69 -4.14 2.26 -0.49
N SER A 70 -3.68 1.48 -1.48
CA SER A 70 -4.57 0.90 -2.50
C SER A 70 -5.63 -0.04 -1.92
N ALA A 71 -5.29 -0.84 -0.90
CA ALA A 71 -6.22 -1.74 -0.22
C ALA A 71 -7.26 -0.96 0.61
N TYR A 72 -6.80 0.05 1.35
CA TYR A 72 -7.67 0.89 2.16
C TYR A 72 -8.72 1.61 1.29
N HIS A 73 -8.30 2.31 0.23
CA HIS A 73 -9.23 3.03 -0.64
C HIS A 73 -10.18 2.10 -1.39
N TYR A 74 -9.68 0.98 -1.90
CA TYR A 74 -10.53 -0.03 -2.53
C TYR A 74 -11.67 -0.48 -1.61
N LEU A 75 -11.37 -0.76 -0.35
CA LEU A 75 -12.38 -1.18 0.63
C LEU A 75 -13.24 -0.01 1.10
N LYS A 76 -12.67 1.19 1.24
CA LYS A 76 -13.42 2.41 1.59
C LYS A 76 -14.47 2.74 0.52
N ASP A 77 -14.19 2.42 -0.74
CA ASP A 77 -15.11 2.55 -1.88
C ASP A 77 -16.08 1.36 -2.03
N GLY A 78 -16.08 0.43 -1.09
CA GLY A 78 -17.00 -0.72 -1.05
C GLY A 78 -16.43 -2.04 -1.57
N GLY A 79 -15.19 -2.05 -2.08
CA GLY A 79 -14.56 -3.26 -2.62
C GLY A 79 -15.19 -3.74 -3.93
N GLY A 80 -14.83 -4.95 -4.37
CA GLY A 80 -15.33 -5.56 -5.62
C GLY A 80 -16.36 -6.66 -5.41
N THR A 81 -16.60 -7.06 -4.15
CA THR A 81 -17.54 -8.14 -3.82
C THR A 81 -18.45 -7.75 -2.66
N LEU A 82 -19.58 -8.47 -2.51
CA LEU A 82 -20.42 -8.30 -1.34
C LEU A 82 -19.70 -8.63 -0.02
N GLY A 83 -18.74 -9.57 -0.07
CA GLY A 83 -17.88 -9.90 1.05
C GLY A 83 -16.99 -8.74 1.46
N ASP A 84 -16.33 -8.08 0.48
CA ASP A 84 -15.52 -6.89 0.71
C ASP A 84 -16.36 -5.77 1.33
N LYS A 85 -17.54 -5.51 0.79
CA LYS A 85 -18.43 -4.46 1.27
C LYS A 85 -18.87 -4.69 2.73
N LYS A 86 -19.28 -5.92 3.07
CA LYS A 86 -19.66 -6.28 4.44
C LYS A 86 -18.47 -6.14 5.40
N TRP A 87 -17.31 -6.70 5.02
CA TRP A 87 -16.13 -6.63 5.83
C TRP A 87 -15.64 -5.17 6.03
N ALA A 88 -15.69 -4.35 4.98
CA ALA A 88 -15.32 -2.93 5.03
C ALA A 88 -16.24 -2.13 5.97
N ALA A 89 -17.53 -2.41 5.97
CA ALA A 89 -18.50 -1.76 6.86
C ALA A 89 -18.13 -1.97 8.35
N GLU A 90 -17.67 -3.16 8.71
CA GLU A 90 -17.29 -3.49 10.07
C GLU A 90 -15.88 -3.00 10.45
N ASN A 91 -14.95 -2.96 9.49
CA ASN A 91 -13.52 -2.86 9.77
C ASN A 91 -12.84 -1.61 9.20
N ILE A 92 -13.43 -0.93 8.21
CA ILE A 92 -12.82 0.24 7.55
C ILE A 92 -13.66 1.51 7.72
N TYR A 93 -15.00 1.46 7.56
CA TYR A 93 -15.84 2.67 7.51
C TYR A 93 -15.86 3.47 8.80
N LYS A 94 -15.59 2.83 9.93
CA LYS A 94 -15.50 3.48 11.25
C LYS A 94 -14.33 4.44 11.40
N TYR A 95 -13.31 4.36 10.53
CA TYR A 95 -12.17 5.25 10.57
C TYR A 95 -12.43 6.47 9.67
N SER A 96 -12.19 7.66 10.22
CA SER A 96 -12.39 8.94 9.53
C SER A 96 -11.34 9.18 8.45
N SER A 97 -10.13 8.67 8.66
CA SER A 97 -8.97 8.86 7.77
C SER A 97 -8.10 7.62 7.63
N PHE A 98 -7.23 7.62 6.63
CA PHE A 98 -6.18 6.61 6.48
C PHE A 98 -5.20 6.64 7.66
N GLU A 99 -4.86 7.81 8.16
CA GLU A 99 -3.98 7.98 9.31
C GLU A 99 -4.57 7.29 10.54
N GLU A 100 -5.82 7.56 10.88
CA GLU A 100 -6.50 6.92 12.00
C GLU A 100 -6.52 5.41 11.84
N PHE A 101 -6.85 4.89 10.65
CA PHE A 101 -6.83 3.46 10.35
C PHE A 101 -5.46 2.85 10.64
N VAL A 102 -4.38 3.45 10.13
CA VAL A 102 -3.01 2.91 10.29
C VAL A 102 -2.57 2.95 11.76
N LEU A 103 -2.83 4.05 12.49
CA LEU A 103 -2.47 4.14 13.91
C LEU A 103 -3.20 3.10 14.78
N LYS A 104 -4.43 2.71 14.41
CA LYS A 104 -5.14 1.63 15.12
C LYS A 104 -4.50 0.24 14.92
N LEU A 105 -3.67 0.06 13.89
CA LEU A 105 -2.91 -1.19 13.70
C LEU A 105 -1.80 -1.40 14.73
N GLU A 106 -1.49 -0.43 15.60
CA GLU A 106 -0.63 -0.65 16.77
C GLU A 106 -1.27 -1.55 17.82
N ASN A 107 -2.60 -1.62 17.84
CA ASN A 107 -3.32 -2.60 18.66
C ASN A 107 -3.24 -4.00 18.03
N ALA A 108 -2.71 -4.98 18.76
CA ALA A 108 -2.43 -6.32 18.26
C ALA A 108 -3.69 -7.07 17.77
N GLU A 109 -4.83 -6.90 18.44
CA GLU A 109 -6.09 -7.55 18.07
C GLU A 109 -6.62 -6.98 16.74
N ILE A 110 -6.64 -5.65 16.62
CA ILE A 110 -7.04 -4.96 15.38
C ILE A 110 -6.10 -5.34 14.25
N GLN A 111 -4.78 -5.29 14.49
CA GLN A 111 -3.77 -5.67 13.51
C GLN A 111 -4.00 -7.10 13.00
N ASN A 112 -4.17 -8.07 13.91
CA ASN A 112 -4.41 -9.45 13.53
C ASN A 112 -5.69 -9.59 12.69
N LYS A 113 -6.78 -8.95 13.07
CA LYS A 113 -8.04 -8.96 12.31
C LYS A 113 -7.85 -8.39 10.90
N ILE A 114 -7.16 -7.26 10.78
CA ILE A 114 -6.93 -6.59 9.50
C ILE A 114 -5.98 -7.41 8.60
N LEU A 115 -4.86 -7.92 9.14
CA LEU A 115 -3.87 -8.68 8.38
C LEU A 115 -4.34 -10.08 7.96
N ASN A 116 -5.45 -10.57 8.51
CA ASN A 116 -6.10 -11.79 8.05
C ASN A 116 -7.09 -11.56 6.89
N TRP A 117 -7.41 -10.29 6.54
CA TRP A 117 -8.21 -10.01 5.37
C TRP A 117 -7.34 -9.99 4.10
N ILE A 118 -7.80 -10.65 3.05
CA ILE A 118 -7.02 -10.96 1.84
C ILE A 118 -6.26 -9.76 1.27
N HIS A 119 -6.82 -8.56 1.30
CA HIS A 119 -6.20 -7.35 0.77
C HIS A 119 -5.06 -6.79 1.63
N PHE A 120 -4.98 -7.17 2.90
CA PHE A 120 -3.94 -6.72 3.83
C PHE A 120 -2.94 -7.82 4.22
N VAL A 121 -3.20 -9.08 3.86
CA VAL A 121 -2.23 -10.17 4.09
C VAL A 121 -0.88 -9.78 3.50
N PRO A 122 0.25 -9.91 4.24
CA PRO A 122 1.59 -9.67 3.70
C PRO A 122 1.85 -10.49 2.43
N GLN A 123 2.52 -9.86 1.45
CA GLN A 123 2.69 -10.44 0.10
C GLN A 123 3.53 -11.71 0.12
N TYR A 124 4.55 -11.77 0.99
CA TYR A 124 5.38 -12.96 1.12
C TYR A 124 4.57 -14.21 1.47
N LYS A 125 3.46 -14.07 2.18
CA LYS A 125 2.58 -15.20 2.52
C LYS A 125 1.88 -15.83 1.31
N TYR A 126 1.85 -15.13 0.17
CA TYR A 126 1.33 -15.68 -1.09
C TYR A 126 2.40 -16.39 -1.90
N LEU A 127 3.66 -15.93 -1.84
CA LEU A 127 4.72 -16.30 -2.77
C LEU A 127 5.80 -17.18 -2.14
N CYS A 128 5.82 -17.28 -0.80
CA CYS A 128 6.86 -18.00 -0.07
C CYS A 128 6.27 -19.16 0.75
N ASP A 129 7.17 -20.05 1.19
CA ASP A 129 6.88 -21.06 2.20
C ASP A 129 6.86 -20.49 3.63
N ASN A 130 6.71 -21.34 4.64
CA ASN A 130 6.71 -20.96 6.03
C ASN A 130 8.08 -20.46 6.53
N GLU A 131 9.16 -20.87 5.88
CA GLU A 131 10.54 -20.47 6.15
C GLU A 131 10.93 -19.19 5.39
N LYS A 132 9.95 -18.63 4.63
CA LYS A 132 10.09 -17.42 3.78
C LYS A 132 10.95 -17.61 2.52
N ASN A 133 11.19 -18.85 2.10
CA ASN A 133 11.81 -19.11 0.80
C ASN A 133 10.79 -18.86 -0.32
N ILE A 134 11.22 -18.18 -1.37
CA ILE A 134 10.40 -17.91 -2.55
C ILE A 134 10.10 -19.22 -3.28
N LEU A 135 8.83 -19.48 -3.55
CA LEU A 135 8.35 -20.71 -4.22
C LEU A 135 8.14 -20.55 -5.72
N VAL A 136 8.01 -19.32 -6.22
CA VAL A 136 7.71 -19.05 -7.63
C VAL A 136 8.98 -18.81 -8.44
N ASN A 137 8.94 -19.08 -9.76
CA ASN A 137 10.08 -18.90 -10.66
C ASN A 137 10.37 -17.42 -10.96
N PHE A 138 9.35 -16.54 -10.92
CA PHE A 138 9.52 -15.12 -11.24
C PHE A 138 8.64 -14.25 -10.36
N ILE A 139 9.20 -13.12 -9.90
CA ILE A 139 8.48 -12.08 -9.17
C ILE A 139 8.66 -10.76 -9.92
N GLY A 140 7.55 -10.24 -10.49
CA GLY A 140 7.50 -8.90 -11.07
C GLY A 140 7.16 -7.84 -10.02
N LYS A 141 7.58 -6.60 -10.26
CA LYS A 141 7.22 -5.43 -9.45
C LYS A 141 6.12 -4.61 -10.14
N PHE A 142 5.08 -4.25 -9.41
CA PHE A 142 3.98 -3.40 -9.90
C PHE A 142 4.50 -2.07 -10.47
N GLU A 143 5.55 -1.54 -9.89
CA GLU A 143 6.22 -0.29 -10.30
C GLU A 143 6.91 -0.40 -11.67
N LYS A 144 7.15 -1.64 -12.13
CA LYS A 144 7.72 -1.99 -13.44
C LYS A 144 6.80 -2.96 -14.20
N LEU A 145 5.48 -2.82 -14.01
CA LEU A 145 4.50 -3.81 -14.44
C LEU A 145 4.63 -4.18 -15.92
N GLU A 146 4.73 -3.21 -16.82
CA GLU A 146 4.81 -3.45 -18.27
C GLU A 146 6.14 -4.15 -18.65
N GLU A 147 7.26 -3.71 -18.06
CA GLU A 147 8.58 -4.28 -18.31
C GLU A 147 8.65 -5.74 -17.82
N ASP A 148 8.23 -5.98 -16.57
CA ASP A 148 8.31 -7.31 -15.97
C ASP A 148 7.26 -8.26 -16.58
N PHE A 149 6.09 -7.75 -16.97
CA PHE A 149 5.09 -8.57 -17.66
C PHE A 149 5.57 -8.97 -19.05
N LYS A 150 6.28 -8.09 -19.77
CA LYS A 150 6.91 -8.44 -21.05
C LYS A 150 7.90 -9.59 -20.91
N LYS A 151 8.75 -9.59 -19.86
CA LYS A 151 9.67 -10.71 -19.58
C LYS A 151 8.93 -12.03 -19.41
N ILE A 152 7.78 -12.00 -18.72
CA ILE A 152 6.93 -13.19 -18.55
C ILE A 152 6.38 -13.67 -19.90
N LEU A 153 5.88 -12.75 -20.72
CA LEU A 153 5.37 -13.10 -22.05
C LEU A 153 6.46 -13.68 -22.95
N ASP A 154 7.68 -13.14 -22.88
CA ASP A 154 8.83 -13.67 -23.63
C ASP A 154 9.17 -15.12 -23.17
N ILE A 155 9.18 -15.39 -21.86
CA ILE A 155 9.37 -16.75 -21.31
C ILE A 155 8.26 -17.71 -21.80
N LEU A 156 7.04 -17.22 -21.89
CA LEU A 156 5.88 -18.01 -22.35
C LEU A 156 5.74 -18.06 -23.88
N ASN A 157 6.68 -17.48 -24.66
CA ASN A 157 6.63 -17.33 -26.10
C ASN A 157 5.33 -16.69 -26.62
N ARG A 158 4.90 -15.60 -25.96
CA ARG A 158 3.65 -14.89 -26.26
C ARG A 158 3.89 -13.44 -26.67
N LYS A 159 2.97 -12.91 -27.50
CA LYS A 159 3.03 -11.54 -28.04
C LYS A 159 1.85 -10.69 -27.61
N ASP A 160 1.25 -10.98 -26.48
CA ASP A 160 0.12 -10.23 -25.94
C ASP A 160 0.58 -8.87 -25.38
N ASN A 161 -0.36 -7.94 -25.23
CA ASN A 161 -0.15 -6.67 -24.55
C ASN A 161 -0.98 -6.61 -23.27
N LEU A 162 -0.42 -6.00 -22.24
CA LEU A 162 -1.16 -5.78 -20.99
C LEU A 162 -2.24 -4.70 -21.22
N VAL A 163 -3.49 -5.07 -20.97
CA VAL A 163 -4.61 -4.12 -20.98
C VAL A 163 -4.86 -3.64 -19.55
N HIS A 164 -4.69 -2.35 -19.29
CA HIS A 164 -4.98 -1.77 -17.98
C HIS A 164 -6.50 -1.77 -17.72
N VAL A 165 -6.96 -2.63 -16.81
CA VAL A 165 -8.39 -2.75 -16.49
C VAL A 165 -8.83 -1.81 -15.38
N ASN A 166 -7.94 -1.50 -14.42
CA ASN A 166 -8.29 -0.70 -13.23
C ASN A 166 -7.17 0.28 -12.88
N LYS A 167 -7.37 1.58 -13.13
CA LYS A 167 -6.54 2.64 -12.53
C LYS A 167 -7.08 2.94 -11.12
N SER A 168 -6.20 2.94 -10.12
CA SER A 168 -6.55 3.45 -8.79
C SER A 168 -6.85 4.96 -8.85
N LYS A 169 -7.93 5.39 -8.20
CA LYS A 169 -8.38 6.79 -8.19
C LYS A 169 -7.74 7.64 -7.08
N HIS A 170 -6.87 7.06 -6.26
CA HIS A 170 -6.23 7.80 -5.16
C HIS A 170 -5.00 8.58 -5.63
N CYS A 171 -4.66 9.62 -4.88
CA CYS A 171 -3.43 10.40 -5.04
C CYS A 171 -2.18 9.54 -4.83
N ASN A 172 -0.99 10.11 -5.06
CA ASN A 172 0.26 9.45 -4.76
C ASN A 172 0.25 8.96 -3.29
N TYR A 173 0.59 7.67 -3.08
CA TYR A 173 0.54 7.05 -1.75
C TYR A 173 1.36 7.81 -0.70
N LYS A 174 2.42 8.51 -1.09
CA LYS A 174 3.28 9.30 -0.18
C LYS A 174 2.53 10.38 0.58
N ASN A 175 1.46 10.92 -0.01
CA ASN A 175 0.64 11.97 0.58
C ASN A 175 -0.24 11.47 1.74
N TYR A 176 -0.31 10.17 1.95
CA TYR A 176 -1.11 9.55 3.02
C TYR A 176 -0.32 9.27 4.29
N TYR A 177 1.03 9.37 4.22
CA TYR A 177 1.91 8.99 5.32
C TYR A 177 2.49 10.19 6.04
N ASN A 178 2.49 10.11 7.37
CA ASN A 178 3.36 10.87 8.24
C ASN A 178 4.38 9.94 8.90
N ILE A 179 5.30 10.47 9.73
CA ILE A 179 6.36 9.69 10.38
C ILE A 179 5.78 8.50 11.18
N LYS A 180 4.69 8.71 11.92
CA LYS A 180 4.11 7.66 12.77
C LYS A 180 3.50 6.54 11.94
N THR A 181 2.66 6.87 10.97
CA THR A 181 2.00 5.87 10.11
C THR A 181 3.00 5.13 9.22
N TYR A 182 4.05 5.82 8.77
CA TYR A 182 5.17 5.22 8.06
C TYR A 182 5.83 4.12 8.90
N GLU A 183 6.19 4.41 10.15
CA GLU A 183 6.84 3.45 11.06
C GLU A 183 5.93 2.24 11.36
N VAL A 184 4.64 2.46 11.53
CA VAL A 184 3.68 1.36 11.75
C VAL A 184 3.68 0.39 10.57
N ILE A 185 3.55 0.88 9.34
CA ILE A 185 3.52 0.04 8.15
C ILE A 185 4.89 -0.62 7.90
N ARG A 186 5.99 0.10 8.09
CA ARG A 186 7.35 -0.44 8.02
C ARG A 186 7.53 -1.66 8.91
N LYS A 187 7.09 -1.56 10.16
CA LYS A 187 7.16 -2.64 11.15
C LYS A 187 6.31 -3.84 10.75
N ILE A 188 5.06 -3.60 10.35
CA ILE A 188 4.09 -4.66 10.02
C ILE A 188 4.52 -5.45 8.78
N TYR A 189 4.97 -4.76 7.73
CA TYR A 189 5.32 -5.38 6.44
C TYR A 189 6.83 -5.57 6.25
N LYS A 190 7.62 -5.56 7.33
CA LYS A 190 9.09 -5.69 7.29
C LYS A 190 9.55 -6.82 6.37
N ASN A 191 8.94 -8.00 6.46
CA ASN A 191 9.31 -9.14 5.62
C ASN A 191 9.05 -8.89 4.12
N ASP A 192 7.97 -8.17 3.75
CA ASP A 192 7.70 -7.82 2.36
C ASP A 192 8.79 -6.90 1.80
N PHE A 193 9.29 -5.94 2.60
CA PHE A 193 10.40 -5.07 2.19
C PHE A 193 11.68 -5.88 1.98
N GLU A 194 12.06 -6.71 2.95
CA GLU A 194 13.32 -7.46 2.95
C GLU A 194 13.35 -8.53 1.86
N ILE A 195 12.28 -9.33 1.72
CA ILE A 195 12.25 -10.47 0.78
C ILE A 195 12.17 -9.97 -0.68
N PHE A 196 11.44 -8.88 -0.93
CA PHE A 196 11.20 -8.39 -2.28
C PHE A 196 12.07 -7.20 -2.66
N ASP A 197 13.12 -6.90 -1.88
CA ASP A 197 14.07 -5.84 -2.15
C ASP A 197 13.37 -4.49 -2.42
N TYR A 198 12.50 -4.09 -1.49
CA TYR A 198 11.97 -2.74 -1.39
C TYR A 198 12.76 -1.96 -0.33
N ASP A 199 13.03 -0.70 -0.62
CA ASP A 199 13.71 0.17 0.33
C ASP A 199 12.86 0.36 1.59
N LEU A 200 13.35 -0.16 2.72
CA LEU A 200 12.72 -0.01 4.04
C LEU A 200 12.66 1.46 4.45
N GLU A 201 13.64 2.24 4.05
CA GLU A 201 13.78 3.65 4.41
C GLU A 201 13.33 4.56 3.28
N ASP A 202 12.51 4.15 2.33
CA ASP A 202 12.17 4.95 1.14
C ASP A 202 12.60 6.44 1.30
N LYS A 203 13.86 6.74 0.95
CA LYS A 203 14.50 8.04 1.18
C LYS A 203 13.66 9.20 0.64
N LYS A 204 12.81 8.92 -0.37
CA LYS A 204 11.89 9.90 -0.93
C LYS A 204 10.70 10.17 0.00
N ILE A 205 10.19 9.16 0.72
CA ILE A 205 9.15 9.39 1.75
C ILE A 205 9.76 10.12 2.93
N PHE A 206 10.94 9.69 3.39
CA PHE A 206 11.62 10.34 4.51
C PHE A 206 11.94 11.80 4.21
N PHE A 207 12.39 12.10 3.00
CA PHE A 207 12.63 13.47 2.56
C PHE A 207 11.32 14.29 2.52
N TYR A 208 10.24 13.72 2.01
CA TYR A 208 8.93 14.38 1.96
C TYR A 208 8.38 14.67 3.36
N ILE A 209 8.40 13.68 4.24
CA ILE A 209 7.94 13.79 5.63
C ILE A 209 8.83 14.76 6.44
N SER A 210 10.13 14.76 6.23
CA SER A 210 11.06 15.68 6.91
C SER A 210 10.86 17.11 6.45
N HIS A 211 10.52 17.36 5.19
CA HIS A 211 10.18 18.67 4.67
C HIS A 211 8.84 19.18 5.25
N GLU A 212 7.82 18.33 5.30
CA GLU A 212 6.54 18.67 5.92
C GLU A 212 6.71 19.04 7.40
N LYS A 213 7.51 18.27 8.15
CA LYS A 213 7.85 18.60 9.53
C LYS A 213 8.62 19.92 9.65
N TYR A 214 9.51 20.22 8.71
CA TYR A 214 10.27 21.45 8.68
C TYR A 214 9.37 22.66 8.36
N PHE A 215 8.44 22.52 7.42
CA PHE A 215 7.45 23.54 7.10
C PHE A 215 6.52 23.81 8.29
N ASN A 216 5.97 22.78 8.93
CA ASN A 216 5.12 22.92 10.12
C ASN A 216 5.87 23.62 11.26
N LEU A 217 7.16 23.30 11.47
CA LEU A 217 7.98 23.94 12.49
C LEU A 217 8.25 25.43 12.19
N ILE A 218 8.36 25.78 10.90
CA ILE A 218 8.50 27.18 10.46
C ILE A 218 7.18 27.93 10.64
N GLU A 219 6.05 27.34 10.25
CA GLU A 219 4.72 27.95 10.45
C GLU A 219 4.44 28.22 11.92
N ASP A 220 4.70 27.26 12.81
CA ASP A 220 4.55 27.45 14.26
C ASP A 220 5.43 28.59 14.80
N LYS A 221 6.67 28.69 14.33
CA LYS A 221 7.56 29.80 14.70
C LYS A 221 7.07 31.14 14.17
N ILE A 222 6.52 31.18 12.96
CA ILE A 222 5.96 32.41 12.37
C ILE A 222 4.71 32.86 13.15
N ILE A 223 3.82 31.92 13.47
CA ILE A 223 2.61 32.20 14.27
C ILE A 223 3.00 32.71 15.64
N HIS A 224 3.98 32.10 16.31
CA HIS A 224 4.46 32.54 17.61
C HIS A 224 5.09 33.92 17.54
N LYS A 225 5.92 34.18 16.53
CA LYS A 225 6.52 35.50 16.29
C LYS A 225 5.48 36.60 16.03
N ASN A 226 4.45 36.30 15.25
CA ASN A 226 3.37 37.24 14.98
C ASN A 226 2.56 37.55 16.23
N LYS A 227 2.29 36.60 17.12
CA LYS A 227 1.65 36.85 18.43
C LYS A 227 2.47 37.77 19.30
N ILE A 228 3.80 37.59 19.34
CA ILE A 228 4.70 38.49 20.09
C ILE A 228 4.67 39.90 19.49
N ILE A 229 4.68 40.03 18.16
CA ILE A 229 4.61 41.35 17.51
C ILE A 229 3.29 42.05 17.82
N GLU A 230 2.18 41.32 17.84
CA GLU A 230 0.88 41.90 18.21
C GLU A 230 0.84 42.36 19.68
N SER A 231 1.35 41.55 20.62
CA SER A 231 1.43 41.97 22.03
C SER A 231 2.27 43.23 22.21
N LEU A 232 3.45 43.30 21.58
CA LEU A 232 4.32 44.49 21.62
C LEU A 232 3.68 45.74 20.99
N LYS A 233 2.79 45.59 20.00
CA LYS A 233 2.03 46.72 19.45
C LYS A 233 0.97 47.21 20.41
N ILE A 234 0.31 46.32 21.14
CA ILE A 234 -0.67 46.66 22.17
C ILE A 234 0.02 47.42 23.30
N ASP A 235 1.15 46.92 23.82
CA ASP A 235 1.92 47.56 24.87
C ASP A 235 2.34 49.00 24.47
N LYS A 236 2.86 49.18 23.26
CA LYS A 236 3.19 50.51 22.73
C LYS A 236 2.00 51.46 22.57
N LEU A 237 0.81 50.92 22.34
CA LEU A 237 -0.42 51.73 22.27
C LEU A 237 -0.87 52.15 23.67
N MET A 238 -0.73 51.28 24.65
CA MET A 238 -1.03 51.57 26.07
C MET A 238 -0.09 52.68 26.62
N ASP A 239 1.24 52.50 26.42
CA ASP A 239 2.24 53.51 26.81
C ASP A 239 1.98 54.91 26.20
N ARG A 240 1.50 54.95 24.95
CA ARG A 240 1.13 56.22 24.28
C ARG A 240 -0.16 56.83 24.83
N GLN A 241 -1.09 56.05 25.32
CA GLN A 241 -2.31 56.53 25.95
C GLN A 241 -2.01 57.09 27.37
N GLU A 242 -1.19 56.40 28.15
CA GLU A 242 -0.75 56.86 29.48
C GLU A 242 0.08 58.17 29.38
N SER A 243 1.00 58.24 28.41
CA SER A 243 1.79 59.44 28.17
C SER A 243 0.93 60.63 27.74
N LYS A 244 -0.18 60.45 27.05
CA LYS A 244 -1.12 61.53 26.69
C LYS A 244 -1.96 62.00 27.88
N GLN A 245 -2.33 61.11 28.80
CA GLN A 245 -3.08 61.43 30.01
C GLN A 245 -2.24 62.27 31.01
N LEU A 246 -0.90 62.03 31.06
CA LEU A 246 0.02 62.77 31.90
C LEU A 246 0.32 64.20 31.39
N ILE A 247 0.04 64.55 30.15
CA ILE A 247 0.25 65.88 29.54
C ILE A 247 -1.03 66.74 29.63
N THR A 248 -2.18 66.14 29.94
CA THR A 248 -3.48 66.81 29.99
C THR A 248 -3.97 67.10 31.41
N ASN A 249 -3.19 66.75 32.45
CA ASN A 249 -3.36 67.14 33.84
C ASN A 249 -2.26 68.13 34.25
#